data_3b2b6e1b09e2b58f4c060f0295f1661c
#
_entry.id   3b2b6e1b09e2b58f4c060f0295f1661c
#
_cell.length_a   1.000
_cell.length_b   1.000
_cell.length_c   1.000
_cell.angle_alpha   90.00
_cell.angle_beta   90.00
_cell.angle_gamma   90.00
#
_symmetry.space_group_name_H-M   'P 1'
#
loop_
_entity.id
_entity.type
_entity.pdbx_description
1 polymer ?
#
loop_
_entity_poly.entity_id
_entity_poly.type
_entity_poly.pdbx_seq_one_letter_code
_entity_poly.pdbx_strand_id
1 'polypeptide(L)'
;MPQLCYHLGLPNMFTGSLYPYQEESVEKMLDRGQVLLGLVMGAGKTVTTIAAIESLFESNEIDRCLVVTPASLKYQWKREIERFTNSRVVVIDGPAKLREKCWKSALSSSYIVVNPECLMRDMPFFNKINCQAIVVDEATMLKSRVSKRSKLVKKIAKPMLYRYALTGQPIENKPEELYSIMEFVDPTILGPFANFDRTFIVRDHWGKPLRYRNLMELHNSLTSCMIRKTREDIADQLPEIIHQVIPVPFDEAGASLYRTISKDLLYHLQQAMSKHGGSFNLWKHYNDPASNEAQGQIMSRLTVLRMLCDNPQLVINSSEIYADPKRPDEGSAYAHDIHSRGLMSKVNASPKLDAVVEYIEEVLAADPKNKVVLFSFFKENLRLIQKATTKLTNSVLFMGGMSAEEKDTAKQKFSNDANTRLFLSSDAGGYGVDLPMANYLISYDLPWSSGKLEQREARIIRLSSQFPHVTIATFVMQGSIEERQYEMLQQKRSINEA
;
A
#
# COMPACT_ATOMS: atom_id res chain seq x y z
N MET A 1 2.02 -33.14 2.84
CA MET A 1 0.99 -34.00 2.23
C MET A 1 1.00 -33.70 0.74
N PRO A 2 1.42 -34.60 -0.14
CA PRO A 2 1.46 -34.37 -1.59
C PRO A 2 0.38 -35.23 -2.26
N GLN A 3 -0.87 -34.80 -2.23
CA GLN A 3 -1.96 -35.58 -2.88
C GLN A 3 -3.08 -34.78 -3.54
N LEU A 4 -2.97 -33.48 -3.69
CA LEU A 4 -4.03 -32.63 -4.27
C LEU A 4 -3.73 -32.05 -5.65
N CYS A 5 -2.56 -32.29 -6.23
CA CYS A 5 -2.20 -31.77 -7.55
C CYS A 5 -2.80 -32.52 -8.75
N TYR A 6 -3.58 -33.58 -8.53
CA TYR A 6 -4.04 -34.44 -9.61
C TYR A 6 -5.39 -34.06 -10.24
N HIS A 7 -6.10 -33.05 -9.74
CA HIS A 7 -7.44 -32.74 -10.26
C HIS A 7 -7.50 -31.64 -11.33
N LEU A 8 -6.46 -30.83 -11.52
CA LEU A 8 -6.49 -29.74 -12.48
C LEU A 8 -5.54 -29.87 -13.67
N GLY A 9 -4.67 -30.89 -13.69
CA GLY A 9 -3.59 -30.89 -14.69
C GLY A 9 -2.78 -29.60 -14.61
N LEU A 10 -2.38 -29.17 -13.40
CA LEU A 10 -1.46 -28.05 -13.24
C LEU A 10 -0.25 -28.25 -14.12
N PRO A 11 0.26 -27.19 -14.79
CA PRO A 11 1.31 -27.32 -15.77
C PRO A 11 2.54 -27.97 -15.14
N ASN A 12 3.18 -28.87 -15.88
CA ASN A 12 4.46 -29.48 -15.50
C ASN A 12 5.56 -28.40 -15.27
N MET A 13 5.34 -27.20 -15.77
CA MET A 13 6.23 -26.05 -15.64
C MET A 13 6.06 -25.28 -14.33
N PHE A 14 4.95 -25.47 -13.59
CA PHE A 14 4.70 -24.85 -12.29
C PHE A 14 5.04 -25.82 -11.16
N THR A 15 5.97 -25.45 -10.28
CA THR A 15 6.50 -26.32 -9.22
C THR A 15 5.89 -26.07 -7.84
N GLY A 16 4.86 -25.24 -7.73
CA GLY A 16 4.16 -24.90 -6.50
C GLY A 16 2.97 -25.79 -6.21
N SER A 17 2.39 -25.63 -5.02
CA SER A 17 1.05 -26.12 -4.66
C SER A 17 0.11 -24.94 -4.45
N LEU A 18 -1.13 -25.09 -4.88
CA LEU A 18 -2.17 -24.08 -4.72
C LEU A 18 -3.17 -24.53 -3.67
N TYR A 19 -3.80 -23.56 -3.01
CA TYR A 19 -4.98 -23.80 -2.19
C TYR A 19 -6.22 -23.96 -3.08
N PRO A 20 -7.30 -24.64 -2.64
CA PRO A 20 -8.48 -24.87 -3.46
C PRO A 20 -9.08 -23.61 -4.09
N TYR A 21 -9.15 -22.50 -3.35
CA TYR A 21 -9.65 -21.24 -3.90
C TYR A 21 -8.70 -20.59 -4.93
N GLN A 22 -7.41 -20.90 -4.87
CA GLN A 22 -6.43 -20.46 -5.87
C GLN A 22 -6.58 -21.28 -7.15
N GLU A 23 -6.82 -22.59 -7.03
CA GLU A 23 -7.10 -23.49 -8.15
C GLU A 23 -8.37 -23.03 -8.87
N GLU A 24 -9.48 -22.81 -8.14
CA GLU A 24 -10.73 -22.24 -8.68
C GLU A 24 -10.48 -20.89 -9.39
N SER A 25 -9.61 -20.08 -8.83
CA SER A 25 -9.23 -18.79 -9.43
C SER A 25 -8.45 -18.97 -10.73
N VAL A 26 -7.53 -19.93 -10.79
CA VAL A 26 -6.77 -20.26 -12.01
C VAL A 26 -7.71 -20.73 -13.11
N GLU A 27 -8.63 -21.67 -12.82
CA GLU A 27 -9.64 -22.15 -13.77
C GLU A 27 -10.42 -20.98 -14.39
N LYS A 28 -10.98 -20.11 -13.54
CA LYS A 28 -11.74 -18.95 -13.99
C LYS A 28 -10.90 -17.94 -14.78
N MET A 29 -9.62 -17.76 -14.43
CA MET A 29 -8.69 -16.93 -15.18
C MET A 29 -8.42 -17.48 -16.58
N LEU A 30 -8.27 -18.79 -16.73
CA LEU A 30 -8.05 -19.47 -17.99
C LEU A 30 -9.29 -19.42 -18.88
N ASP A 31 -10.45 -19.79 -18.33
CA ASP A 31 -11.72 -19.81 -19.06
C ASP A 31 -12.11 -18.44 -19.60
N ARG A 32 -11.92 -17.39 -18.78
CA ARG A 32 -12.35 -16.03 -19.15
C ARG A 32 -11.30 -15.26 -19.94
N GLY A 33 -10.02 -15.47 -19.66
CA GLY A 33 -8.90 -14.75 -20.26
C GLY A 33 -8.75 -13.29 -19.79
N GLN A 34 -9.81 -12.69 -19.23
CA GLN A 34 -9.87 -11.28 -18.83
C GLN A 34 -10.52 -11.18 -17.45
N VAL A 35 -9.72 -10.98 -16.42
CA VAL A 35 -10.16 -11.10 -15.03
C VAL A 35 -9.58 -10.02 -14.14
N LEU A 36 -10.41 -9.49 -13.24
CA LEU A 36 -10.02 -8.76 -12.05
C LEU A 36 -9.89 -9.74 -10.89
N LEU A 37 -8.65 -10.02 -10.47
CA LEU A 37 -8.34 -10.88 -9.34
C LEU A 37 -8.28 -10.07 -8.05
N GLY A 38 -9.37 -10.09 -7.31
CA GLY A 38 -9.61 -9.36 -6.06
C GLY A 38 -9.41 -10.22 -4.82
N LEU A 39 -8.31 -10.98 -4.73
CA LEU A 39 -7.98 -11.72 -3.51
C LEU A 39 -7.49 -10.77 -2.43
N VAL A 40 -7.89 -10.98 -1.19
CA VAL A 40 -7.39 -10.23 -0.04
C VAL A 40 -5.86 -10.23 0.00
N MET A 41 -5.27 -9.24 0.61
CA MET A 41 -3.81 -9.16 0.73
C MET A 41 -3.27 -10.35 1.52
N GLY A 42 -2.15 -10.92 1.05
CA GLY A 42 -1.58 -12.14 1.66
C GLY A 42 -2.13 -13.46 1.11
N ALA A 43 -3.21 -13.45 0.33
CA ALA A 43 -3.88 -14.63 -0.23
C ALA A 43 -3.20 -15.21 -1.49
N GLY A 44 -1.98 -14.82 -1.82
CA GLY A 44 -1.19 -15.44 -2.89
C GLY A 44 -1.59 -15.04 -4.31
N LYS A 45 -2.08 -13.80 -4.55
CA LYS A 45 -2.38 -13.28 -5.91
C LYS A 45 -1.28 -13.57 -6.92
N THR A 46 -0.03 -13.33 -6.54
CA THR A 46 1.14 -13.51 -7.42
C THR A 46 1.30 -14.96 -7.85
N VAL A 47 1.28 -15.90 -6.91
CA VAL A 47 1.45 -17.34 -7.23
C VAL A 47 0.28 -17.87 -8.03
N THR A 48 -0.96 -17.49 -7.72
CA THR A 48 -2.16 -17.84 -8.50
C THR A 48 -2.05 -17.37 -9.95
N THR A 49 -1.57 -16.13 -10.14
CA THR A 49 -1.38 -15.57 -11.48
C THR A 49 -0.25 -16.24 -12.25
N ILE A 50 0.88 -16.56 -11.58
CA ILE A 50 1.97 -17.30 -12.20
C ILE A 50 1.47 -18.67 -12.67
N ALA A 51 0.71 -19.41 -11.85
CA ALA A 51 0.14 -20.69 -12.24
C ALA A 51 -0.76 -20.58 -13.47
N ALA A 52 -1.64 -19.56 -13.54
CA ALA A 52 -2.47 -19.31 -14.72
C ALA A 52 -1.62 -19.01 -15.97
N ILE A 53 -0.57 -18.19 -15.86
CA ILE A 53 0.31 -17.83 -16.99
C ILE A 53 1.12 -19.05 -17.45
N GLU A 54 1.64 -19.89 -16.53
CA GLU A 54 2.35 -21.10 -16.89
C GLU A 54 1.44 -22.10 -17.64
N SER A 55 0.17 -22.21 -17.23
CA SER A 55 -0.81 -23.02 -17.98
C SER A 55 -0.99 -22.53 -19.42
N LEU A 56 -0.99 -21.21 -19.64
CA LEU A 56 -1.08 -20.62 -20.98
C LEU A 56 0.19 -20.84 -21.81
N PHE A 57 1.38 -20.87 -21.18
CA PHE A 57 2.63 -21.24 -21.87
C PHE A 57 2.61 -22.73 -22.25
N GLU A 58 2.19 -23.61 -21.37
CA GLU A 58 2.16 -25.05 -21.62
C GLU A 58 1.16 -25.41 -22.73
N SER A 59 0.00 -24.74 -22.77
CA SER A 59 -0.99 -24.91 -23.85
C SER A 59 -0.59 -24.21 -25.16
N ASN A 60 0.56 -23.52 -25.22
CA ASN A 60 1.01 -22.72 -26.35
C ASN A 60 0.06 -21.60 -26.79
N GLU A 61 -0.79 -21.11 -25.86
CA GLU A 61 -1.68 -19.96 -26.10
C GLU A 61 -0.93 -18.63 -26.11
N ILE A 62 0.17 -18.57 -25.38
CA ILE A 62 1.02 -17.38 -25.30
C ILE A 62 2.50 -17.75 -25.32
N ASP A 63 3.34 -16.83 -25.86
CA ASP A 63 4.79 -16.91 -25.80
C ASP A 63 5.39 -15.98 -24.74
N ARG A 64 4.70 -14.87 -24.44
CA ARG A 64 5.20 -13.82 -23.54
C ARG A 64 4.09 -13.16 -22.73
N CYS A 65 4.42 -12.93 -21.47
CA CYS A 65 3.62 -12.18 -20.54
C CYS A 65 4.32 -10.90 -20.10
N LEU A 66 3.63 -9.75 -20.21
CA LEU A 66 4.06 -8.48 -19.66
C LEU A 66 3.50 -8.32 -18.26
N VAL A 67 4.35 -8.18 -17.25
CA VAL A 67 3.97 -7.85 -15.88
C VAL A 67 4.25 -6.38 -15.59
N VAL A 68 3.20 -5.59 -15.44
CA VAL A 68 3.27 -4.18 -15.06
C VAL A 68 3.00 -4.05 -13.56
N THR A 69 4.00 -3.65 -12.79
CA THR A 69 3.95 -3.62 -11.33
C THR A 69 4.64 -2.36 -10.78
N PRO A 70 4.35 -1.91 -9.55
CA PRO A 70 5.14 -0.86 -8.91
C PRO A 70 6.64 -1.16 -8.90
N ALA A 71 7.47 -0.12 -8.97
CA ALA A 71 8.93 -0.27 -9.06
C ALA A 71 9.52 -1.12 -7.91
N SER A 72 8.94 -1.03 -6.71
CA SER A 72 9.34 -1.78 -5.51
C SER A 72 9.05 -3.29 -5.59
N LEU A 73 8.12 -3.71 -6.43
CA LEU A 73 7.68 -5.11 -6.54
C LEU A 73 8.35 -5.87 -7.70
N LYS A 74 9.06 -5.19 -8.58
CA LYS A 74 9.67 -5.82 -9.78
C LYS A 74 10.54 -7.03 -9.44
N TYR A 75 11.42 -6.89 -8.46
CA TYR A 75 12.32 -7.99 -8.06
C TYR A 75 11.63 -9.05 -7.22
N GLN A 76 10.52 -8.72 -6.55
CA GLN A 76 9.68 -9.72 -5.90
C GLN A 76 9.02 -10.61 -6.95
N TRP A 77 8.42 -10.05 -7.99
CA TRP A 77 7.88 -10.80 -9.12
C TRP A 77 8.92 -11.72 -9.74
N LYS A 78 10.13 -11.20 -9.97
CA LYS A 78 11.24 -12.04 -10.49
C LYS A 78 11.50 -13.23 -9.58
N ARG A 79 11.67 -13.01 -8.26
CA ARG A 79 11.94 -14.09 -7.30
C ARG A 79 10.81 -15.13 -7.24
N GLU A 80 9.56 -14.68 -7.29
CA GLU A 80 8.41 -15.60 -7.27
C GLU A 80 8.33 -16.42 -8.56
N ILE A 81 8.58 -15.83 -9.74
CA ILE A 81 8.66 -16.57 -11.00
C ILE A 81 9.78 -17.60 -10.94
N GLU A 82 10.99 -17.21 -10.55
CA GLU A 82 12.15 -18.12 -10.42
C GLU A 82 11.97 -19.21 -9.35
N ARG A 83 11.14 -18.94 -8.33
CA ARG A 83 10.81 -19.91 -7.27
C ARG A 83 9.84 -20.98 -7.74
N PHE A 84 8.83 -20.60 -8.51
CA PHE A 84 7.72 -21.49 -8.87
C PHE A 84 7.80 -22.01 -10.30
N THR A 85 8.75 -21.54 -11.09
CA THR A 85 8.87 -21.92 -12.51
C THR A 85 10.31 -21.98 -12.97
N ASN A 86 10.52 -22.60 -14.15
CA ASN A 86 11.79 -22.55 -14.89
C ASN A 86 11.76 -21.52 -16.03
N SER A 87 10.72 -20.70 -16.11
CA SER A 87 10.50 -19.72 -17.17
C SER A 87 11.49 -18.56 -17.08
N ARG A 88 11.96 -18.09 -18.23
CA ARG A 88 12.91 -16.97 -18.29
C ARG A 88 12.22 -15.66 -17.98
N VAL A 89 12.74 -14.93 -17.00
CA VAL A 89 12.23 -13.62 -16.59
C VAL A 89 13.29 -12.54 -16.76
N VAL A 90 12.88 -11.40 -17.31
CA VAL A 90 13.69 -10.18 -17.36
C VAL A 90 13.01 -9.03 -16.63
N VAL A 91 13.78 -8.29 -15.83
CA VAL A 91 13.32 -7.06 -15.17
C VAL A 91 13.87 -5.86 -15.90
N ILE A 92 13.00 -4.97 -16.33
CA ILE A 92 13.38 -3.71 -16.96
C ILE A 92 13.65 -2.68 -15.87
N ASP A 93 14.94 -2.41 -15.61
CA ASP A 93 15.36 -1.50 -14.54
C ASP A 93 16.70 -0.82 -14.83
N GLY A 94 17.04 0.20 -14.03
CA GLY A 94 18.32 0.91 -14.07
C GLY A 94 18.37 2.07 -15.06
N PRO A 95 19.59 2.58 -15.34
CA PRO A 95 19.84 3.65 -16.33
C PRO A 95 19.44 3.25 -17.75
N ALA A 96 19.21 4.23 -18.63
CA ALA A 96 18.70 4.02 -20.00
C ALA A 96 19.49 2.97 -20.80
N LYS A 97 20.82 3.02 -20.76
CA LYS A 97 21.69 2.03 -21.45
C LYS A 97 21.50 0.60 -20.92
N LEU A 98 21.29 0.44 -19.63
CA LEU A 98 21.04 -0.87 -19.04
C LEU A 98 19.65 -1.37 -19.42
N ARG A 99 18.63 -0.51 -19.35
CA ARG A 99 17.27 -0.88 -19.78
C ARG A 99 17.20 -1.30 -21.25
N GLU A 100 17.98 -0.64 -22.14
CA GLU A 100 18.08 -1.08 -23.54
C GLU A 100 18.60 -2.52 -23.66
N LYS A 101 19.63 -2.90 -22.86
CA LYS A 101 20.11 -4.28 -22.80
C LYS A 101 19.04 -5.24 -22.28
N CYS A 102 18.30 -4.84 -21.23
CA CYS A 102 17.19 -5.62 -20.70
C CYS A 102 16.09 -5.83 -21.76
N TRP A 103 15.74 -4.82 -22.54
CA TRP A 103 14.78 -4.94 -23.65
C TRP A 103 15.26 -5.87 -24.76
N LYS A 104 16.55 -5.93 -25.05
CA LYS A 104 17.12 -6.92 -25.98
C LYS A 104 16.98 -8.35 -25.44
N SER A 105 17.21 -8.54 -24.13
CA SER A 105 17.01 -9.84 -23.47
C SER A 105 15.53 -10.24 -23.40
N ALA A 106 14.62 -9.29 -23.39
CA ALA A 106 13.18 -9.54 -23.37
C ALA A 106 12.68 -10.29 -24.63
N LEU A 107 13.39 -10.22 -25.74
CA LEU A 107 13.05 -10.97 -26.96
C LEU A 107 13.13 -12.48 -26.79
N SER A 108 13.90 -12.98 -25.82
CA SER A 108 14.05 -14.41 -25.51
C SER A 108 13.52 -14.79 -24.13
N SER A 109 12.77 -13.89 -23.47
CA SER A 109 12.22 -14.12 -22.14
C SER A 109 10.71 -14.38 -22.23
N SER A 110 10.21 -15.27 -21.39
CA SER A 110 8.77 -15.55 -21.24
C SER A 110 8.07 -14.47 -20.43
N TYR A 111 8.71 -13.98 -19.36
CA TYR A 111 8.20 -12.89 -18.55
C TYR A 111 9.01 -11.62 -18.69
N ILE A 112 8.32 -10.49 -18.82
CA ILE A 112 8.90 -9.15 -18.85
C ILE A 112 8.28 -8.35 -17.71
N VAL A 113 9.07 -8.02 -16.69
CA VAL A 113 8.61 -7.27 -15.51
C VAL A 113 9.06 -5.82 -15.60
N VAL A 114 8.12 -4.89 -15.57
CA VAL A 114 8.39 -3.46 -15.75
C VAL A 114 7.46 -2.60 -14.90
N ASN A 115 7.91 -1.42 -14.49
CA ASN A 115 7.02 -0.42 -13.89
C ASN A 115 6.50 0.57 -14.95
N PRO A 116 5.33 1.19 -14.71
CA PRO A 116 4.69 2.07 -15.70
C PRO A 116 5.59 3.20 -16.23
N GLU A 117 6.42 3.77 -15.36
CA GLU A 117 7.30 4.89 -15.71
C GLU A 117 8.42 4.46 -16.69
N CYS A 118 9.00 3.28 -16.49
CA CYS A 118 9.97 2.72 -17.43
C CYS A 118 9.29 2.35 -18.75
N LEU A 119 8.12 1.71 -18.68
CA LEU A 119 7.37 1.33 -19.86
C LEU A 119 7.02 2.55 -20.73
N MET A 120 6.57 3.66 -20.11
CA MET A 120 6.27 4.91 -20.82
C MET A 120 7.48 5.49 -21.56
N ARG A 121 8.66 5.45 -20.95
CA ARG A 121 9.90 5.98 -21.54
C ARG A 121 10.44 5.08 -22.64
N ASP A 122 10.23 3.79 -22.50
CA ASP A 122 10.88 2.76 -23.32
C ASP A 122 9.93 2.16 -24.38
N MET A 123 8.80 2.82 -24.68
CA MET A 123 7.82 2.38 -25.69
C MET A 123 8.43 1.99 -27.05
N PRO A 124 9.47 2.68 -27.58
CA PRO A 124 10.10 2.28 -28.85
C PRO A 124 10.74 0.89 -28.82
N PHE A 125 11.19 0.42 -27.64
CA PHE A 125 11.71 -0.92 -27.46
C PHE A 125 10.56 -1.94 -27.28
N PHE A 126 9.57 -1.59 -26.45
CA PHE A 126 8.41 -2.45 -26.21
C PHE A 126 7.63 -2.77 -27.49
N ASN A 127 7.44 -1.80 -28.38
CA ASN A 127 6.71 -1.97 -29.64
C ASN A 127 7.34 -3.03 -30.59
N LYS A 128 8.57 -3.47 -30.33
CA LYS A 128 9.23 -4.54 -31.06
C LYS A 128 8.99 -5.93 -30.49
N ILE A 129 8.28 -6.01 -29.38
CA ILE A 129 8.02 -7.24 -28.64
C ILE A 129 6.55 -7.57 -28.72
N ASN A 130 6.23 -8.78 -29.14
CA ASN A 130 4.86 -9.28 -29.12
C ASN A 130 4.59 -9.97 -27.78
N CYS A 131 3.65 -9.41 -26.98
CA CYS A 131 3.14 -10.02 -25.77
C CYS A 131 1.66 -10.33 -25.97
N GLN A 132 1.23 -11.54 -25.64
CA GLN A 132 -0.16 -11.98 -25.77
C GLN A 132 -0.93 -11.87 -24.45
N ALA A 133 -0.21 -11.78 -23.32
CA ALA A 133 -0.78 -11.61 -21.99
C ALA A 133 -0.19 -10.38 -21.28
N ILE A 134 -1.02 -9.75 -20.46
CA ILE A 134 -0.61 -8.67 -19.57
C ILE A 134 -1.20 -8.86 -18.18
N VAL A 135 -0.36 -8.72 -17.18
CA VAL A 135 -0.71 -8.68 -15.77
C VAL A 135 -0.44 -7.28 -15.25
N VAL A 136 -1.41 -6.67 -14.58
CA VAL A 136 -1.24 -5.39 -13.87
C VAL A 136 -1.38 -5.67 -12.39
N ASP A 137 -0.26 -5.66 -11.69
CA ASP A 137 -0.25 -5.80 -10.23
C ASP A 137 -0.44 -4.44 -9.55
N GLU A 138 -1.11 -4.45 -8.40
CA GLU A 138 -1.63 -3.23 -7.76
C GLU A 138 -2.44 -2.38 -8.75
N ALA A 139 -3.52 -2.97 -9.29
CA ALA A 139 -4.35 -2.37 -10.34
C ALA A 139 -5.00 -1.03 -9.94
N THR A 140 -4.89 -0.61 -8.68
CA THR A 140 -5.23 0.73 -8.22
C THR A 140 -4.50 1.84 -9.00
N MET A 141 -3.36 1.53 -9.64
CA MET A 141 -2.70 2.45 -10.58
C MET A 141 -3.57 2.81 -11.80
N LEU A 142 -4.56 1.98 -12.14
CA LEU A 142 -5.48 2.17 -13.26
C LEU A 142 -6.74 2.96 -12.88
N LYS A 143 -6.99 3.26 -11.61
CA LYS A 143 -8.22 3.89 -11.11
C LYS A 143 -8.55 5.26 -11.73
N SER A 144 -7.55 5.98 -12.23
CA SER A 144 -7.74 7.25 -12.90
C SER A 144 -7.78 7.10 -14.42
N ARG A 145 -8.94 7.32 -15.04
CA ARG A 145 -9.13 7.28 -16.49
C ARG A 145 -8.29 8.31 -17.25
N VAL A 146 -7.96 9.43 -16.61
CA VAL A 146 -7.26 10.55 -17.25
C VAL A 146 -5.73 10.46 -17.12
N SER A 147 -5.22 9.66 -16.21
CA SER A 147 -3.78 9.57 -15.96
C SER A 147 -3.03 8.98 -17.18
N LYS A 148 -1.84 9.52 -17.45
CA LYS A 148 -1.00 9.05 -18.58
C LYS A 148 -0.65 7.56 -18.45
N ARG A 149 -0.39 7.09 -17.23
CA ARG A 149 -0.08 5.68 -16.94
C ARG A 149 -1.24 4.76 -17.31
N SER A 150 -2.44 5.07 -16.80
CA SER A 150 -3.64 4.27 -17.05
C SER A 150 -3.96 4.21 -18.55
N LYS A 151 -3.93 5.36 -19.25
CA LYS A 151 -4.18 5.42 -20.70
C LYS A 151 -3.18 4.58 -21.48
N LEU A 152 -1.89 4.63 -21.13
CA LEU A 152 -0.86 3.84 -21.80
C LEU A 152 -1.11 2.34 -21.61
N VAL A 153 -1.26 1.91 -20.35
CA VAL A 153 -1.45 0.47 -20.03
C VAL A 153 -2.69 -0.07 -20.73
N LYS A 154 -3.82 0.65 -20.70
CA LYS A 154 -5.04 0.27 -21.42
C LYS A 154 -4.82 0.18 -22.94
N LYS A 155 -4.06 1.13 -23.51
CA LYS A 155 -3.77 1.14 -24.96
C LYS A 155 -2.96 -0.09 -25.38
N ILE A 156 -1.91 -0.44 -24.62
CA ILE A 156 -1.05 -1.59 -24.97
C ILE A 156 -1.74 -2.92 -24.67
N ALA A 157 -2.64 -2.97 -23.70
CA ALA A 157 -3.42 -4.17 -23.37
C ALA A 157 -4.50 -4.51 -24.40
N LYS A 158 -4.99 -3.53 -25.16
CA LYS A 158 -6.13 -3.70 -26.08
C LYS A 158 -5.98 -4.88 -27.06
N PRO A 159 -4.83 -5.13 -27.70
CA PRO A 159 -4.64 -6.27 -28.59
C PRO A 159 -4.39 -7.59 -27.88
N MET A 160 -4.17 -7.60 -26.56
CA MET A 160 -3.82 -8.80 -25.80
C MET A 160 -5.09 -9.57 -25.39
N LEU A 161 -5.09 -10.87 -25.57
CA LEU A 161 -6.22 -11.75 -25.25
C LEU A 161 -6.36 -11.93 -23.74
N TYR A 162 -5.23 -12.12 -23.05
CA TYR A 162 -5.18 -12.40 -21.63
C TYR A 162 -4.80 -11.14 -20.85
N ARG A 163 -5.75 -10.65 -20.04
CA ARG A 163 -5.61 -9.40 -19.26
C ARG A 163 -6.02 -9.63 -17.82
N TYR A 164 -5.05 -9.62 -16.93
CA TYR A 164 -5.26 -9.83 -15.50
C TYR A 164 -4.91 -8.59 -14.70
N ALA A 165 -5.89 -8.08 -13.97
CA ALA A 165 -5.71 -6.98 -13.01
C ALA A 165 -5.71 -7.57 -11.60
N LEU A 166 -4.68 -7.29 -10.80
CA LEU A 166 -4.54 -7.81 -9.45
C LEU A 166 -4.70 -6.67 -8.45
N THR A 167 -5.57 -6.83 -7.48
CA THR A 167 -5.73 -5.88 -6.37
C THR A 167 -6.31 -6.56 -5.15
N GLY A 168 -5.91 -6.12 -3.96
CA GLY A 168 -6.57 -6.51 -2.70
C GLY A 168 -7.84 -5.71 -2.43
N GLN A 169 -7.97 -4.53 -3.06
CA GLN A 169 -9.08 -3.59 -2.88
C GLN A 169 -9.49 -2.99 -4.22
N PRO A 170 -10.49 -3.58 -4.88
CA PRO A 170 -10.99 -3.10 -6.18
C PRO A 170 -11.60 -1.69 -6.11
N ILE A 171 -12.24 -1.35 -4.98
CA ILE A 171 -12.84 -0.06 -4.71
C ILE A 171 -12.22 0.50 -3.44
N GLU A 172 -11.52 1.64 -3.53
CA GLU A 172 -11.02 2.35 -2.35
C GLU A 172 -11.98 3.45 -1.92
N ASN A 173 -12.51 4.23 -2.87
CA ASN A 173 -13.32 5.39 -2.56
C ASN A 173 -14.57 5.54 -3.42
N LYS A 174 -14.54 5.13 -4.70
CA LYS A 174 -15.60 5.45 -5.67
C LYS A 174 -15.78 4.35 -6.72
N PRO A 175 -17.02 4.04 -7.12
CA PRO A 175 -17.30 3.11 -8.22
C PRO A 175 -16.65 3.49 -9.56
N GLU A 176 -16.38 4.79 -9.82
CA GLU A 176 -15.65 5.23 -11.01
C GLU A 176 -14.21 4.70 -11.08
N GLU A 177 -13.61 4.40 -9.91
CA GLU A 177 -12.29 3.78 -9.85
C GLU A 177 -12.33 2.35 -10.38
N LEU A 178 -13.36 1.59 -9.96
CA LEU A 178 -13.63 0.25 -10.45
C LEU A 178 -13.94 0.27 -11.96
N TYR A 179 -14.79 1.19 -12.43
CA TYR A 179 -15.04 1.35 -13.85
C TYR A 179 -13.74 1.49 -14.64
N SER A 180 -12.84 2.32 -14.15
CA SER A 180 -11.54 2.54 -14.82
C SER A 180 -10.65 1.29 -14.85
N ILE A 181 -10.69 0.45 -13.82
CA ILE A 181 -10.00 -0.84 -13.81
C ILE A 181 -10.66 -1.80 -14.81
N MET A 182 -12.00 -1.84 -14.84
CA MET A 182 -12.73 -2.70 -15.75
C MET A 182 -12.56 -2.32 -17.23
N GLU A 183 -12.35 -1.04 -17.55
CA GLU A 183 -11.94 -0.62 -18.92
C GLU A 183 -10.62 -1.31 -19.37
N PHE A 184 -9.74 -1.70 -18.45
CA PHE A 184 -8.54 -2.48 -18.76
C PHE A 184 -8.89 -3.97 -18.91
N VAL A 185 -9.66 -4.52 -17.99
CA VAL A 185 -10.00 -5.95 -17.95
C VAL A 185 -10.86 -6.30 -19.17
N ASP A 186 -12.06 -5.76 -19.21
CA ASP A 186 -12.99 -5.94 -20.32
C ASP A 186 -13.84 -4.68 -20.50
N PRO A 187 -13.56 -3.84 -21.50
CA PRO A 187 -14.27 -2.58 -21.72
C PRO A 187 -15.74 -2.75 -22.10
N THR A 188 -16.19 -3.97 -22.43
CA THR A 188 -17.57 -4.24 -22.83
C THR A 188 -18.50 -4.48 -21.67
N ILE A 189 -17.99 -4.94 -20.52
CA ILE A 189 -18.77 -5.32 -19.33
C ILE A 189 -19.62 -4.18 -18.78
N LEU A 190 -19.04 -3.00 -18.63
CA LEU A 190 -19.73 -1.83 -18.09
C LEU A 190 -20.16 -0.82 -19.17
N GLY A 191 -19.85 -1.12 -20.43
CA GLY A 191 -20.19 -0.30 -21.56
C GLY A 191 -19.55 1.10 -21.54
N PRO A 192 -20.06 2.06 -22.33
CA PRO A 192 -19.55 3.43 -22.36
C PRO A 192 -19.72 4.15 -21.01
N PHE A 193 -18.73 4.96 -20.60
CA PHE A 193 -18.76 5.68 -19.33
C PHE A 193 -20.02 6.54 -19.14
N ALA A 194 -20.55 7.16 -20.20
CA ALA A 194 -21.76 7.97 -20.10
C ALA A 194 -22.97 7.15 -19.63
N ASN A 195 -23.07 5.87 -20.04
CA ASN A 195 -24.13 4.97 -19.61
C ASN A 195 -23.89 4.53 -18.17
N PHE A 196 -22.68 4.12 -17.82
CA PHE A 196 -22.29 3.80 -16.46
C PHE A 196 -22.58 4.96 -15.49
N ASP A 197 -22.19 6.17 -15.85
CA ASP A 197 -22.41 7.37 -15.06
C ASP A 197 -23.91 7.60 -14.81
N ARG A 198 -24.73 7.53 -15.88
CA ARG A 198 -26.18 7.70 -15.79
C ARG A 198 -26.86 6.61 -14.96
N THR A 199 -26.38 5.38 -15.03
CA THR A 199 -27.00 4.22 -14.35
C THR A 199 -26.64 4.17 -12.87
N PHE A 200 -25.39 4.41 -12.53
CA PHE A 200 -24.84 4.14 -11.20
C PHE A 200 -24.55 5.36 -10.35
N ILE A 201 -24.49 6.59 -10.95
CA ILE A 201 -24.09 7.80 -10.26
C ILE A 201 -25.19 8.85 -10.34
N VAL A 202 -25.59 9.38 -9.20
CA VAL A 202 -26.46 10.57 -9.13
C VAL A 202 -25.56 11.77 -8.87
N ARG A 203 -25.61 12.77 -9.76
CA ARG A 203 -24.79 13.99 -9.65
C ARG A 203 -25.63 15.19 -9.27
N ASP A 204 -24.99 16.16 -8.62
CA ASP A 204 -25.57 17.47 -8.41
C ASP A 204 -25.52 18.31 -9.73
N HIS A 205 -26.10 19.51 -9.67
CA HIS A 205 -26.09 20.43 -10.81
C HIS A 205 -24.68 20.94 -11.21
N TRP A 206 -23.68 20.72 -10.35
CA TRP A 206 -22.28 21.00 -10.61
C TRP A 206 -21.51 19.78 -11.18
N GLY A 207 -22.21 18.68 -11.40
CA GLY A 207 -21.61 17.44 -11.89
C GLY A 207 -20.83 16.64 -10.84
N LYS A 208 -20.97 16.95 -9.51
CA LYS A 208 -20.36 16.16 -8.44
C LYS A 208 -21.23 14.96 -8.08
N PRO A 209 -20.63 13.78 -7.81
CA PRO A 209 -21.37 12.65 -7.27
C PRO A 209 -22.02 13.02 -5.92
N LEU A 210 -23.35 12.86 -5.83
CA LEU A 210 -24.12 13.00 -4.60
C LEU A 210 -24.31 11.65 -3.91
N ARG A 211 -24.67 10.63 -4.69
CA ARG A 211 -24.87 9.27 -4.22
C ARG A 211 -24.67 8.27 -5.35
N TYR A 212 -24.47 7.02 -4.99
CA TYR A 212 -24.44 5.88 -5.89
C TYR A 212 -25.75 5.10 -5.79
N ARG A 213 -26.14 4.45 -6.88
CA ARG A 213 -27.38 3.66 -6.97
C ARG A 213 -27.13 2.38 -7.78
N ASN A 214 -28.08 1.45 -7.74
CA ASN A 214 -28.04 0.20 -8.50
C ASN A 214 -26.77 -0.63 -8.24
N LEU A 215 -26.23 -0.58 -7.02
CA LEU A 215 -24.94 -1.24 -6.69
C LEU A 215 -25.03 -2.76 -6.83
N MET A 216 -26.22 -3.38 -6.60
CA MET A 216 -26.43 -4.81 -6.82
C MET A 216 -26.34 -5.17 -8.30
N GLU A 217 -26.87 -4.33 -9.19
CA GLU A 217 -26.76 -4.52 -10.65
C GLU A 217 -25.30 -4.41 -11.10
N LEU A 218 -24.56 -3.44 -10.53
CA LEU A 218 -23.12 -3.32 -10.76
C LEU A 218 -22.38 -4.57 -10.31
N HIS A 219 -22.66 -5.05 -9.10
CA HIS A 219 -22.07 -6.28 -8.57
C HIS A 219 -22.33 -7.47 -9.49
N ASN A 220 -23.58 -7.69 -9.88
CA ASN A 220 -23.97 -8.80 -10.77
C ASN A 220 -23.26 -8.72 -12.13
N SER A 221 -23.09 -7.51 -12.68
CA SER A 221 -22.37 -7.31 -13.95
C SER A 221 -20.91 -7.73 -13.88
N LEU A 222 -20.31 -7.70 -12.70
CA LEU A 222 -18.88 -8.02 -12.50
C LEU A 222 -18.61 -9.49 -12.19
N THR A 223 -19.63 -10.25 -11.79
CA THR A 223 -19.49 -11.64 -11.31
C THR A 223 -18.80 -12.55 -12.34
N SER A 224 -18.98 -12.27 -13.64
CA SER A 224 -18.39 -13.08 -14.71
C SER A 224 -16.88 -12.87 -14.88
N CYS A 225 -16.34 -11.70 -14.52
CA CYS A 225 -14.96 -11.30 -14.80
C CYS A 225 -14.19 -10.82 -13.56
N MET A 226 -14.81 -10.89 -12.39
CA MET A 226 -14.18 -10.56 -11.11
C MET A 226 -14.17 -11.81 -10.22
N ILE A 227 -12.99 -12.10 -9.68
CA ILE A 227 -12.81 -13.10 -8.63
C ILE A 227 -12.53 -12.33 -7.35
N ARG A 228 -13.41 -12.45 -6.36
CA ARG A 228 -13.22 -11.83 -5.04
C ARG A 228 -13.19 -12.93 -3.99
N LYS A 229 -12.16 -12.90 -3.16
CA LYS A 229 -12.11 -13.67 -1.91
C LYS A 229 -11.72 -12.72 -0.80
N THR A 230 -12.56 -12.66 0.20
CA THR A 230 -12.35 -11.84 1.41
C THR A 230 -11.49 -12.60 2.41
N ARG A 231 -11.22 -11.99 3.54
CA ARG A 231 -10.48 -12.66 4.62
C ARG A 231 -11.30 -13.78 5.25
N GLU A 232 -12.61 -13.56 5.37
CA GLU A 232 -13.55 -14.53 5.90
C GLU A 232 -13.61 -15.79 5.03
N ASP A 233 -13.55 -15.64 3.70
CA ASP A 233 -13.56 -16.77 2.75
C ASP A 233 -12.34 -17.70 2.87
N ILE A 234 -11.24 -17.22 3.47
CA ILE A 234 -9.98 -17.97 3.60
C ILE A 234 -9.45 -17.96 5.05
N ALA A 235 -10.32 -17.69 6.02
CA ALA A 235 -9.94 -17.54 7.43
C ALA A 235 -9.21 -18.76 7.97
N ASP A 236 -9.63 -19.96 7.60
CA ASP A 236 -9.02 -21.24 8.02
C ASP A 236 -7.56 -21.41 7.57
N GLN A 237 -7.09 -20.59 6.64
CA GLN A 237 -5.77 -20.69 6.02
C GLN A 237 -4.84 -19.54 6.44
N LEU A 238 -5.38 -18.55 7.14
CA LEU A 238 -4.64 -17.39 7.64
C LEU A 238 -4.43 -17.51 9.16
N PRO A 239 -3.40 -16.88 9.73
CA PRO A 239 -3.27 -16.79 11.17
C PRO A 239 -4.46 -16.03 11.77
N GLU A 240 -4.89 -16.42 12.96
CA GLU A 240 -5.85 -15.65 13.76
C GLU A 240 -5.29 -14.26 14.08
N ILE A 241 -6.14 -13.23 14.05
CA ILE A 241 -5.72 -11.86 14.23
C ILE A 241 -6.28 -11.31 15.53
N ILE A 242 -5.37 -10.85 16.38
CA ILE A 242 -5.70 -10.18 17.64
C ILE A 242 -5.46 -8.69 17.46
N HIS A 243 -6.52 -7.88 17.46
CA HIS A 243 -6.41 -6.43 17.43
C HIS A 243 -6.37 -5.85 18.83
N GLN A 244 -5.36 -5.02 19.11
CA GLN A 244 -5.22 -4.27 20.34
C GLN A 244 -5.15 -2.77 20.05
N VAL A 245 -5.98 -1.98 20.72
CA VAL A 245 -5.91 -0.51 20.68
C VAL A 245 -5.41 -0.04 22.01
N ILE A 246 -4.30 0.69 22.00
CA ILE A 246 -3.62 1.16 23.21
C ILE A 246 -3.75 2.68 23.25
N PRO A 247 -4.69 3.20 24.05
CA PRO A 247 -4.84 4.63 24.24
C PRO A 247 -3.71 5.17 25.12
N VAL A 248 -3.06 6.24 24.66
CA VAL A 248 -1.96 6.88 25.39
C VAL A 248 -2.36 8.31 25.74
N PRO A 249 -2.37 8.71 27.02
CA PRO A 249 -2.65 10.10 27.41
C PRO A 249 -1.44 10.99 27.13
N PHE A 250 -1.69 12.25 26.79
CA PHE A 250 -0.66 13.27 26.83
C PHE A 250 -0.23 13.57 28.29
N ASP A 251 1.00 13.99 28.47
CA ASP A 251 1.37 14.75 29.65
C ASP A 251 0.75 16.15 29.64
N GLU A 252 0.76 16.86 30.77
CA GLU A 252 0.09 18.16 30.90
C GLU A 252 0.63 19.22 29.91
N ALA A 253 1.95 19.26 29.73
CA ALA A 253 2.60 20.20 28.84
C ALA A 253 2.29 19.91 27.37
N GLY A 254 2.36 18.65 26.95
CA GLY A 254 2.01 18.19 25.62
C GLY A 254 0.53 18.45 25.30
N ALA A 255 -0.38 18.14 26.23
CA ALA A 255 -1.81 18.43 26.08
C ALA A 255 -2.10 19.91 25.91
N SER A 256 -1.40 20.77 26.67
CA SER A 256 -1.56 22.22 26.56
C SER A 256 -1.10 22.76 25.20
N LEU A 257 0.06 22.33 24.74
CA LEU A 257 0.60 22.71 23.43
C LEU A 257 -0.28 22.18 22.30
N TYR A 258 -0.72 20.92 22.38
CA TYR A 258 -1.62 20.30 21.39
C TYR A 258 -2.91 21.11 21.23
N ARG A 259 -3.55 21.51 22.35
CA ARG A 259 -4.74 22.36 22.35
C ARG A 259 -4.50 23.73 21.73
N THR A 260 -3.35 24.32 21.97
CA THR A 260 -2.97 25.62 21.38
C THR A 260 -2.87 25.54 19.85
N ILE A 261 -2.18 24.51 19.33
CA ILE A 261 -2.05 24.31 17.89
C ILE A 261 -3.39 23.90 17.25
N SER A 262 -4.20 23.11 17.96
CA SER A 262 -5.53 22.74 17.48
C SER A 262 -6.46 23.95 17.30
N LYS A 263 -6.41 24.92 18.24
CA LYS A 263 -7.17 26.18 18.10
C LYS A 263 -6.70 27.00 16.90
N ASP A 264 -5.41 27.07 16.68
CA ASP A 264 -4.83 27.77 15.53
C ASP A 264 -5.22 27.08 14.20
N LEU A 265 -5.20 25.75 14.15
CA LEU A 265 -5.70 24.98 13.00
C LEU A 265 -7.18 25.29 12.72
N LEU A 266 -8.04 25.28 13.75
CA LEU A 266 -9.48 25.57 13.61
C LEU A 266 -9.72 26.98 13.08
N TYR A 267 -8.95 27.96 13.55
CA TYR A 267 -9.01 29.33 13.06
C TYR A 267 -8.74 29.41 11.55
N HIS A 268 -7.66 28.76 11.05
CA HIS A 268 -7.34 28.75 9.62
C HIS A 268 -8.36 27.97 8.79
N LEU A 269 -8.92 26.89 9.33
CA LEU A 269 -10.02 26.16 8.68
C LEU A 269 -11.27 27.02 8.52
N GLN A 270 -11.68 27.75 9.57
CA GLN A 270 -12.83 28.65 9.52
C GLN A 270 -12.62 29.79 8.53
N GLN A 271 -11.43 30.38 8.48
CA GLN A 271 -11.09 31.38 7.47
C GLN A 271 -11.17 30.84 6.04
N ALA A 272 -10.63 29.65 5.80
CA ALA A 272 -10.70 29.01 4.50
C ALA A 272 -12.15 28.71 4.09
N MET A 273 -12.97 28.21 5.02
CA MET A 273 -14.39 27.95 4.79
C MET A 273 -15.18 29.22 4.47
N SER A 274 -14.94 30.32 5.18
CA SER A 274 -15.62 31.59 4.94
C SER A 274 -15.27 32.21 3.58
N LYS A 275 -14.01 32.11 3.16
CA LYS A 275 -13.55 32.58 1.83
C LYS A 275 -14.14 31.76 0.66
N HIS A 276 -14.40 30.47 0.87
CA HIS A 276 -14.87 29.54 -0.16
C HIS A 276 -16.34 29.12 -0.03
N GLY A 277 -17.15 29.88 0.74
CA GLY A 277 -18.60 29.73 0.80
C GLY A 277 -19.08 28.39 1.38
N GLY A 278 -18.40 27.84 2.40
CA GLY A 278 -18.77 26.57 3.06
C GLY A 278 -18.46 25.31 2.23
N SER A 279 -18.01 25.46 0.98
CA SER A 279 -17.63 24.33 0.09
C SER A 279 -16.15 24.04 0.08
N PHE A 280 -15.39 24.56 1.04
CA PHE A 280 -13.95 24.30 1.13
C PHE A 280 -13.68 22.82 1.31
N ASN A 281 -12.95 22.24 0.37
CA ASN A 281 -12.49 20.86 0.44
C ASN A 281 -10.97 20.84 0.28
N LEU A 282 -10.27 20.50 1.35
CA LEU A 282 -8.82 20.47 1.43
C LEU A 282 -8.16 19.71 0.29
N TRP A 283 -8.78 18.62 -0.14
CA TRP A 283 -8.25 17.74 -1.19
C TRP A 283 -8.61 18.19 -2.61
N LYS A 284 -9.72 18.88 -2.78
CA LYS A 284 -10.18 19.34 -4.09
C LYS A 284 -9.37 20.53 -4.60
N HIS A 285 -8.94 21.40 -3.69
CA HIS A 285 -8.21 22.61 -4.01
C HIS A 285 -6.68 22.45 -4.00
N TYR A 286 -6.21 21.21 -3.84
CA TYR A 286 -4.77 20.90 -3.74
C TYR A 286 -3.93 21.37 -4.95
N ASN A 287 -4.54 21.56 -6.11
CA ASN A 287 -3.87 22.01 -7.33
C ASN A 287 -4.29 23.43 -7.78
N ASP A 288 -5.03 24.18 -6.96
CA ASP A 288 -5.46 25.53 -7.28
C ASP A 288 -4.46 26.55 -6.71
N PRO A 289 -3.75 27.32 -7.55
CA PRO A 289 -2.78 28.31 -7.08
C PRO A 289 -3.36 29.36 -6.11
N ALA A 290 -4.63 29.71 -6.25
CA ALA A 290 -5.30 30.68 -5.38
C ALA A 290 -5.61 30.14 -3.96
N SER A 291 -5.62 28.81 -3.81
CA SER A 291 -5.87 28.14 -2.52
C SER A 291 -4.61 27.60 -1.84
N ASN A 292 -3.45 27.64 -2.52
CA ASN A 292 -2.20 27.03 -2.06
C ASN A 292 -1.73 27.58 -0.69
N GLU A 293 -1.89 28.86 -0.42
CA GLU A 293 -1.45 29.45 0.84
C GLU A 293 -2.31 28.96 2.03
N ALA A 294 -3.62 29.00 1.90
CA ALA A 294 -4.53 28.54 2.95
C ALA A 294 -4.37 27.03 3.22
N GLN A 295 -4.16 26.24 2.17
CA GLN A 295 -3.89 24.80 2.29
C GLN A 295 -2.55 24.53 2.95
N GLY A 296 -1.50 25.26 2.57
CA GLY A 296 -0.18 25.17 3.20
C GLY A 296 -0.25 25.44 4.70
N GLN A 297 -1.00 26.46 5.10
CA GLN A 297 -1.25 26.81 6.49
C GLN A 297 -1.95 25.68 7.26
N ILE A 298 -2.98 25.09 6.71
CA ILE A 298 -3.72 23.99 7.33
C ILE A 298 -2.86 22.72 7.40
N MET A 299 -2.19 22.36 6.30
CA MET A 299 -1.38 21.15 6.23
C MET A 299 -0.15 21.19 7.15
N SER A 300 0.49 22.35 7.29
CA SER A 300 1.63 22.50 8.21
C SER A 300 1.22 22.30 9.67
N ARG A 301 0.05 22.79 10.06
CA ARG A 301 -0.49 22.60 11.42
C ARG A 301 -0.90 21.18 11.68
N LEU A 302 -1.56 20.54 10.73
CA LEU A 302 -1.88 19.10 10.79
C LEU A 302 -0.62 18.24 10.94
N THR A 303 0.43 18.56 10.20
CA THR A 303 1.71 17.85 10.27
C THR A 303 2.35 18.00 11.65
N VAL A 304 2.36 19.22 12.20
CA VAL A 304 2.92 19.47 13.53
C VAL A 304 2.09 18.81 14.63
N LEU A 305 0.75 18.80 14.54
CA LEU A 305 -0.11 18.05 15.47
C LEU A 305 0.23 16.54 15.46
N ARG A 306 0.45 15.95 14.28
CA ARG A 306 0.89 14.56 14.16
C ARG A 306 2.29 14.33 14.74
N MET A 307 3.23 15.25 14.49
CA MET A 307 4.55 15.18 15.09
C MET A 307 4.50 15.20 16.62
N LEU A 308 3.61 16.02 17.21
CA LEU A 308 3.41 16.04 18.65
C LEU A 308 2.78 14.77 19.20
N CYS A 309 1.86 14.16 18.47
CA CYS A 309 1.30 12.86 18.83
C CYS A 309 2.39 11.77 18.83
N ASP A 310 3.27 11.80 17.84
CA ASP A 310 4.29 10.78 17.67
C ASP A 310 5.47 11.01 18.63
N ASN A 311 6.09 12.17 18.56
CA ASN A 311 7.22 12.54 19.42
C ASN A 311 7.49 14.05 19.30
N PRO A 312 7.47 14.82 20.39
CA PRO A 312 7.78 16.24 20.37
C PRO A 312 9.14 16.61 19.76
N GLN A 313 10.13 15.72 19.85
CA GLN A 313 11.45 15.91 19.25
C GLN A 313 11.37 16.09 17.71
N LEU A 314 10.34 15.54 17.06
CA LEU A 314 10.14 15.72 15.61
C LEU A 314 9.85 17.18 15.26
N VAL A 315 9.15 17.93 16.12
CA VAL A 315 8.88 19.35 15.92
C VAL A 315 10.18 20.15 16.03
N ILE A 316 11.01 19.84 17.01
CA ILE A 316 12.32 20.48 17.22
C ILE A 316 13.22 20.20 16.01
N ASN A 317 13.38 18.93 15.62
CA ASN A 317 14.20 18.54 14.47
C ASN A 317 13.70 19.20 13.17
N SER A 318 12.39 19.28 12.96
CA SER A 318 11.80 19.96 11.80
C SER A 318 12.05 21.47 11.79
N SER A 319 12.07 22.10 12.97
CA SER A 319 12.45 23.51 13.16
C SER A 319 13.92 23.77 12.83
N GLU A 320 14.81 22.91 13.30
CA GLU A 320 16.25 23.00 13.03
C GLU A 320 16.57 22.82 11.54
N ILE A 321 15.92 21.85 10.89
CA ILE A 321 16.04 21.61 9.44
C ILE A 321 15.59 22.85 8.66
N TYR A 322 14.47 23.47 9.05
CA TYR A 322 13.98 24.68 8.39
C TYR A 322 14.95 25.86 8.53
N ALA A 323 15.64 25.96 9.65
CA ALA A 323 16.61 27.01 9.90
C ALA A 323 18.00 26.78 9.24
N ASP A 324 18.23 25.57 8.67
CA ASP A 324 19.52 25.24 8.03
C ASP A 324 19.57 25.75 6.59
N PRO A 325 20.44 26.75 6.27
CA PRO A 325 20.57 27.29 4.91
C PRO A 325 21.04 26.25 3.85
N LYS A 326 21.60 25.12 4.29
CA LYS A 326 22.08 24.05 3.40
C LYS A 326 20.94 23.13 2.96
N ARG A 327 19.77 23.26 3.55
CA ARG A 327 18.61 22.42 3.29
C ARG A 327 17.37 23.27 2.95
N PRO A 328 17.46 24.10 1.89
CA PRO A 328 16.36 24.95 1.48
C PRO A 328 15.13 24.10 1.16
N ASP A 329 13.96 24.62 1.53
CA ASP A 329 12.65 23.98 1.30
C ASP A 329 12.40 22.68 2.10
N GLU A 330 13.28 22.31 3.02
CA GLU A 330 13.06 21.23 3.97
C GLU A 330 12.60 21.75 5.34
N GLY A 331 12.00 20.86 6.14
CA GLY A 331 11.47 21.24 7.46
C GLY A 331 10.12 21.97 7.39
N SER A 332 9.70 22.54 8.51
CA SER A 332 8.41 23.22 8.65
C SER A 332 8.58 24.62 9.24
N ALA A 333 8.19 25.64 8.46
CA ALA A 333 8.14 27.03 8.94
C ALA A 333 7.27 27.18 10.19
N TYR A 334 6.16 26.45 10.29
CA TYR A 334 5.28 26.48 11.44
C TYR A 334 5.90 25.81 12.67
N ALA A 335 6.63 24.71 12.49
CA ALA A 335 7.41 24.10 13.58
C ALA A 335 8.49 25.07 14.09
N HIS A 336 9.11 25.81 13.18
CA HIS A 336 10.10 26.84 13.54
C HIS A 336 9.46 28.00 14.30
N ASP A 337 8.29 28.49 13.91
CA ASP A 337 7.56 29.53 14.66
C ASP A 337 7.24 29.06 16.09
N ILE A 338 6.70 27.85 16.25
CA ILE A 338 6.40 27.27 17.57
C ILE A 338 7.66 27.17 18.44
N HIS A 339 8.74 26.67 17.88
CA HIS A 339 10.01 26.48 18.61
C HIS A 339 10.64 27.81 18.96
N SER A 340 10.73 28.76 18.03
CA SER A 340 11.33 30.10 18.26
C SER A 340 10.57 30.93 19.29
N ARG A 341 9.27 30.75 19.42
CA ARG A 341 8.41 31.35 20.46
C ARG A 341 8.53 30.66 21.81
N GLY A 342 9.35 29.64 21.95
CA GLY A 342 9.60 28.94 23.20
C GLY A 342 8.43 28.05 23.66
N LEU A 343 7.43 27.77 22.80
CA LEU A 343 6.26 26.97 23.15
C LEU A 343 6.60 25.51 23.45
N MET A 344 7.75 25.03 22.94
CA MET A 344 8.26 23.68 23.20
C MET A 344 9.03 23.54 24.51
N SER A 345 9.34 24.62 25.22
CA SER A 345 10.29 24.63 26.36
C SER A 345 9.90 23.74 27.54
N LYS A 346 8.60 23.43 27.70
CA LYS A 346 8.07 22.57 28.76
C LYS A 346 7.71 21.15 28.29
N VAL A 347 7.82 20.87 26.98
CA VAL A 347 7.40 19.59 26.38
C VAL A 347 8.61 18.70 26.19
N ASN A 348 8.94 17.92 27.22
CA ASN A 348 10.13 17.07 27.26
C ASN A 348 9.81 15.58 27.26
N ALA A 349 8.56 15.20 27.52
CA ALA A 349 8.13 13.80 27.54
C ALA A 349 7.63 13.34 26.17
N SER A 350 7.79 12.07 25.89
CA SER A 350 7.21 11.40 24.72
C SER A 350 6.40 10.17 25.17
N PRO A 351 5.20 10.39 25.77
CA PRO A 351 4.43 9.29 26.37
C PRO A 351 4.17 8.13 25.42
N LYS A 352 3.97 8.43 24.13
CA LYS A 352 3.75 7.40 23.12
C LYS A 352 5.00 6.56 22.88
N LEU A 353 6.19 7.18 22.82
CA LEU A 353 7.43 6.44 22.69
C LEU A 353 7.67 5.54 23.90
N ASP A 354 7.43 6.06 25.10
CA ASP A 354 7.61 5.32 26.34
C ASP A 354 6.68 4.10 26.38
N ALA A 355 5.39 4.29 26.09
CA ALA A 355 4.40 3.21 26.03
C ALA A 355 4.74 2.15 24.96
N VAL A 356 5.24 2.56 23.80
CA VAL A 356 5.66 1.62 22.74
C VAL A 356 6.91 0.85 23.12
N VAL A 357 7.89 1.49 23.78
CA VAL A 357 9.10 0.81 24.26
C VAL A 357 8.76 -0.24 25.32
N GLU A 358 7.90 0.13 26.29
CA GLU A 358 7.39 -0.79 27.32
C GLU A 358 6.68 -2.00 26.69
N TYR A 359 5.77 -1.75 25.75
CA TYR A 359 5.07 -2.82 25.03
C TYR A 359 6.02 -3.75 24.25
N ILE A 360 7.04 -3.19 23.57
CA ILE A 360 8.06 -3.98 22.88
C ILE A 360 8.83 -4.85 23.88
N GLU A 361 9.22 -4.29 25.03
CA GLU A 361 9.93 -5.02 26.07
C GLU A 361 9.11 -6.22 26.59
N GLU A 362 7.82 -6.00 26.90
CA GLU A 362 6.91 -7.08 27.31
C GLU A 362 6.78 -8.18 26.26
N VAL A 363 6.55 -7.80 25.00
CA VAL A 363 6.42 -8.76 23.89
C VAL A 363 7.69 -9.58 23.70
N LEU A 364 8.86 -8.93 23.77
CA LEU A 364 10.14 -9.61 23.59
C LEU A 364 10.52 -10.49 24.79
N ALA A 365 10.08 -10.14 25.99
CA ALA A 365 10.29 -10.93 27.19
C ALA A 365 9.37 -12.17 27.26
N ALA A 366 8.16 -12.08 26.69
CA ALA A 366 7.16 -13.16 26.74
C ALA A 366 7.59 -14.42 25.98
N ASP A 367 8.23 -14.28 24.82
CA ASP A 367 8.75 -15.42 24.03
C ASP A 367 9.98 -14.99 23.22
N PRO A 368 11.10 -15.72 23.28
CA PRO A 368 12.29 -15.45 22.47
C PRO A 368 12.04 -15.55 20.95
N LYS A 369 10.98 -16.21 20.50
CA LYS A 369 10.59 -16.30 19.09
C LYS A 369 9.81 -15.08 18.61
N ASN A 370 9.27 -14.26 19.51
CA ASN A 370 8.50 -13.08 19.12
C ASN A 370 9.35 -12.09 18.32
N LYS A 371 8.85 -11.69 17.17
CA LYS A 371 9.43 -10.65 16.32
C LYS A 371 8.39 -9.57 16.04
N VAL A 372 8.82 -8.31 16.16
CA VAL A 372 7.96 -7.13 16.06
C VAL A 372 8.27 -6.37 14.78
N VAL A 373 7.22 -6.03 14.03
CA VAL A 373 7.26 -5.09 12.91
C VAL A 373 6.59 -3.79 13.36
N LEU A 374 7.25 -2.67 13.24
CA LEU A 374 6.71 -1.37 13.62
C LEU A 374 6.68 -0.45 12.40
N PHE A 375 5.53 0.18 12.18
CA PHE A 375 5.35 1.19 11.15
C PHE A 375 5.21 2.59 11.74
N SER A 376 5.93 3.54 11.14
CA SER A 376 5.73 4.98 11.39
C SER A 376 5.88 5.78 10.09
N PHE A 377 5.08 6.84 9.98
CA PHE A 377 5.10 7.77 8.85
C PHE A 377 6.42 8.58 8.80
N PHE A 378 6.87 9.06 9.97
CA PHE A 378 8.07 9.88 10.06
C PHE A 378 9.33 9.02 10.16
N LYS A 379 10.23 9.16 9.19
CA LYS A 379 11.52 8.44 9.18
C LYS A 379 12.38 8.74 10.40
N GLU A 380 12.35 10.00 10.87
CA GLU A 380 13.11 10.40 12.04
C GLU A 380 12.58 9.75 13.31
N ASN A 381 11.27 9.54 13.40
CA ASN A 381 10.67 8.80 14.50
C ASN A 381 11.18 7.35 14.58
N LEU A 382 11.34 6.69 13.42
CA LEU A 382 11.91 5.33 13.39
C LEU A 382 13.34 5.30 13.96
N ARG A 383 14.14 6.35 13.75
CA ARG A 383 15.49 6.47 14.34
C ARG A 383 15.44 6.71 15.85
N LEU A 384 14.49 7.52 16.32
CA LEU A 384 14.26 7.74 17.76
C LEU A 384 13.86 6.44 18.45
N ILE A 385 12.93 5.68 17.85
CA ILE A 385 12.51 4.36 18.34
C ILE A 385 13.68 3.38 18.33
N GLN A 386 14.47 3.35 17.25
CA GLN A 386 15.65 2.50 17.15
C GLN A 386 16.62 2.78 18.32
N LYS A 387 16.89 4.06 18.57
CA LYS A 387 17.77 4.50 19.67
C LYS A 387 17.21 4.08 21.03
N ALA A 388 15.92 4.25 21.26
CA ALA A 388 15.27 3.92 22.52
C ALA A 388 15.25 2.39 22.80
N THR A 389 15.15 1.57 21.75
CA THR A 389 15.07 0.11 21.87
C THR A 389 16.40 -0.63 21.75
N THR A 390 17.53 0.10 21.59
CA THR A 390 18.86 -0.51 21.37
C THR A 390 19.27 -1.48 22.48
N LYS A 391 18.83 -1.26 23.73
CA LYS A 391 19.14 -2.13 24.87
C LYS A 391 18.26 -3.40 24.90
N LEU A 392 17.12 -3.39 24.21
CA LEU A 392 16.17 -4.50 24.24
C LEU A 392 16.49 -5.56 23.16
N THR A 393 16.82 -5.10 21.96
CA THR A 393 17.08 -6.01 20.83
C THR A 393 17.82 -5.30 19.72
N ASN A 394 18.45 -6.06 18.82
CA ASN A 394 18.89 -5.54 17.55
C ASN A 394 17.67 -5.21 16.66
N SER A 395 17.79 -4.15 15.90
CA SER A 395 16.74 -3.71 14.97
C SER A 395 17.30 -3.44 13.57
N VAL A 396 16.41 -3.45 12.58
CA VAL A 396 16.70 -3.02 11.21
C VAL A 396 15.78 -1.89 10.80
N LEU A 397 16.30 -0.94 10.02
CA LEU A 397 15.53 0.11 9.39
C LEU A 397 15.19 -0.29 7.95
N PHE A 398 13.94 0.00 7.54
CA PHE A 398 13.44 -0.28 6.21
C PHE A 398 12.63 0.92 5.69
N MET A 399 13.30 1.85 5.01
CA MET A 399 12.76 3.17 4.71
C MET A 399 12.74 3.47 3.21
N GLY A 400 11.87 4.37 2.81
CA GLY A 400 11.92 4.96 1.48
C GLY A 400 13.24 5.72 1.28
N GLY A 401 13.88 5.51 0.12
CA GLY A 401 15.20 6.07 -0.20
C GLY A 401 16.37 5.09 -0.06
N MET A 402 16.18 3.97 0.65
CA MET A 402 17.16 2.89 0.67
C MET A 402 17.21 2.18 -0.69
N SER A 403 18.40 1.73 -1.09
CA SER A 403 18.60 0.91 -2.29
C SER A 403 17.92 -0.45 -2.16
N ALA A 404 17.77 -1.15 -3.27
CA ALA A 404 17.21 -2.52 -3.27
C ALA A 404 18.08 -3.49 -2.47
N GLU A 405 19.40 -3.34 -2.54
CA GLU A 405 20.37 -4.16 -1.82
C GLU A 405 20.32 -3.93 -0.31
N GLU A 406 20.27 -2.67 0.14
CA GLU A 406 20.11 -2.32 1.56
C GLU A 406 18.81 -2.89 2.13
N LYS A 407 17.72 -2.83 1.37
CA LYS A 407 16.43 -3.39 1.75
C LYS A 407 16.47 -4.92 1.86
N ASP A 408 17.10 -5.58 0.91
CA ASP A 408 17.24 -7.04 0.94
C ASP A 408 18.10 -7.48 2.13
N THR A 409 19.23 -6.81 2.39
CA THR A 409 20.09 -7.04 3.55
C THR A 409 19.34 -6.88 4.87
N ALA A 410 18.53 -5.81 5.01
CA ALA A 410 17.72 -5.59 6.21
C ALA A 410 16.69 -6.70 6.40
N LYS A 411 16.01 -7.13 5.32
CA LYS A 411 15.06 -8.24 5.37
C LYS A 411 15.72 -9.55 5.76
N GLN A 412 16.86 -9.90 5.13
CA GLN A 412 17.60 -11.12 5.45
C GLN A 412 18.09 -11.13 6.89
N LYS A 413 18.61 -9.98 7.37
CA LYS A 413 19.04 -9.86 8.77
C LYS A 413 17.89 -10.10 9.72
N PHE A 414 16.72 -9.48 9.50
CA PHE A 414 15.54 -9.71 10.32
C PHE A 414 15.03 -11.14 10.24
N SER A 415 15.12 -11.79 9.07
CA SER A 415 14.67 -13.17 8.87
C SER A 415 15.56 -14.17 9.58
N ASN A 416 16.89 -14.04 9.43
CA ASN A 416 17.85 -15.10 9.75
C ASN A 416 18.58 -14.91 11.09
N ASP A 417 18.64 -13.68 11.61
CA ASP A 417 19.30 -13.38 12.89
C ASP A 417 18.26 -13.44 14.03
N ALA A 418 18.44 -14.38 14.95
CA ALA A 418 17.58 -14.53 16.11
C ALA A 418 17.65 -13.33 17.08
N ASN A 419 18.76 -12.59 17.09
CA ASN A 419 18.94 -11.41 17.93
C ASN A 419 18.33 -10.14 17.32
N THR A 420 18.01 -10.15 16.02
CA THR A 420 17.34 -9.03 15.34
C THR A 420 15.84 -9.30 15.36
N ARG A 421 15.16 -8.72 16.36
CA ARG A 421 13.74 -9.00 16.63
C ARG A 421 12.81 -7.82 16.38
N LEU A 422 13.35 -6.66 15.95
CA LEU A 422 12.59 -5.45 15.65
C LEU A 422 12.86 -4.97 14.23
N PHE A 423 11.77 -4.83 13.44
CA PHE A 423 11.79 -4.32 12.06
C PHE A 423 11.06 -2.98 12.01
N LEU A 424 11.79 -1.90 11.78
CA LEU A 424 11.29 -0.53 11.78
C LEU A 424 11.07 -0.06 10.33
N SER A 425 9.82 0.15 9.93
CA SER A 425 9.47 0.46 8.53
C SER A 425 8.70 1.76 8.37
N SER A 426 9.02 2.51 7.32
CA SER A 426 8.13 3.55 6.81
C SER A 426 7.17 2.98 5.77
N ASP A 427 6.01 3.62 5.55
CA ASP A 427 5.06 3.20 4.51
C ASP A 427 5.73 3.09 3.13
N ALA A 428 6.55 4.08 2.77
CA ALA A 428 7.26 4.08 1.49
C ALA A 428 8.33 2.98 1.38
N GLY A 429 8.91 2.56 2.50
CA GLY A 429 9.84 1.43 2.57
C GLY A 429 9.11 0.09 2.47
N GLY A 430 7.98 -0.03 3.18
CA GLY A 430 7.25 -1.29 3.39
C GLY A 430 6.49 -1.82 2.18
N TYR A 431 6.45 -1.15 1.04
CA TYR A 431 5.81 -1.69 -0.15
C TYR A 431 6.45 -3.01 -0.60
N GLY A 432 5.63 -4.06 -0.65
CA GLY A 432 6.02 -5.35 -1.21
C GLY A 432 6.96 -6.21 -0.36
N VAL A 433 7.19 -5.88 0.91
CA VAL A 433 7.97 -6.75 1.80
C VAL A 433 7.04 -7.72 2.53
N ASP A 434 7.35 -9.00 2.51
CA ASP A 434 6.65 -10.05 3.25
C ASP A 434 7.50 -10.48 4.45
N LEU A 435 6.88 -10.51 5.63
CA LEU A 435 7.53 -10.76 6.91
C LEU A 435 6.78 -11.87 7.70
N PRO A 436 6.65 -13.09 7.14
CA PRO A 436 5.91 -14.18 7.75
C PRO A 436 6.54 -14.70 9.04
N MET A 437 7.78 -14.30 9.34
CA MET A 437 8.52 -14.62 10.55
C MET A 437 8.19 -13.71 11.74
N ALA A 438 7.32 -12.70 11.56
CA ALA A 438 6.88 -11.80 12.62
C ALA A 438 5.45 -12.13 13.05
N ASN A 439 5.17 -12.01 14.33
CA ASN A 439 3.86 -12.25 14.92
C ASN A 439 3.27 -11.02 15.64
N TYR A 440 4.01 -9.94 15.73
CA TYR A 440 3.52 -8.65 16.24
C TYR A 440 3.73 -7.54 15.21
N LEU A 441 2.68 -6.74 15.01
CA LEU A 441 2.75 -5.52 14.22
C LEU A 441 2.29 -4.34 15.07
N ILE A 442 3.10 -3.30 15.14
CA ILE A 442 2.77 -2.05 15.81
C ILE A 442 2.52 -0.97 14.77
N SER A 443 1.32 -0.41 14.75
CA SER A 443 1.03 0.86 14.09
C SER A 443 1.30 1.98 15.10
N TYR A 444 2.49 2.58 15.01
CA TYR A 444 2.90 3.69 15.86
C TYR A 444 2.06 4.93 15.59
N ASP A 445 1.80 5.18 14.32
CA ASP A 445 0.88 6.18 13.79
C ASP A 445 -0.06 5.56 12.75
N LEU A 446 -1.15 6.26 12.46
CA LEU A 446 -2.16 5.78 11.53
C LEU A 446 -1.99 6.40 10.13
N PRO A 447 -2.16 5.61 9.05
CA PRO A 447 -2.27 6.15 7.70
C PRO A 447 -3.67 6.76 7.48
N TRP A 448 -3.81 7.66 6.48
CA TRP A 448 -5.10 8.27 6.13
C TRP A 448 -6.05 7.34 5.33
N SER A 449 -5.55 6.22 4.86
CA SER A 449 -6.28 5.27 4.02
C SER A 449 -6.36 3.91 4.72
N SER A 450 -7.58 3.33 4.76
CA SER A 450 -7.80 1.97 5.25
C SER A 450 -6.99 0.96 4.47
N GLY A 451 -6.89 1.13 3.14
CA GLY A 451 -6.07 0.27 2.30
C GLY A 451 -4.59 0.27 2.66
N LYS A 452 -4.03 1.41 3.09
CA LYS A 452 -2.64 1.43 3.59
C LYS A 452 -2.50 0.73 4.94
N LEU A 453 -3.49 0.86 5.82
CA LEU A 453 -3.50 0.13 7.09
C LEU A 453 -3.53 -1.38 6.85
N GLU A 454 -4.44 -1.84 6.00
CA GLU A 454 -4.51 -3.23 5.59
C GLU A 454 -3.21 -3.71 4.89
N GLN A 455 -2.58 -2.85 4.09
CA GLN A 455 -1.28 -3.15 3.50
C GLN A 455 -0.17 -3.33 4.54
N ARG A 456 -0.16 -2.52 5.63
CA ARG A 456 0.76 -2.72 6.75
C ARG A 456 0.49 -4.07 7.44
N GLU A 457 -0.75 -4.34 7.82
CA GLU A 457 -1.19 -5.56 8.49
C GLU A 457 -0.85 -6.81 7.68
N ALA A 458 -1.09 -6.76 6.37
CA ALA A 458 -0.82 -7.84 5.45
C ALA A 458 0.67 -8.20 5.31
N ARG A 459 1.61 -7.45 5.92
CA ARG A 459 3.04 -7.83 5.91
C ARG A 459 3.31 -9.04 6.78
N ILE A 460 2.57 -9.21 7.85
CA ILE A 460 2.70 -10.35 8.77
C ILE A 460 1.55 -11.36 8.65
N ILE A 461 0.37 -10.92 8.15
CA ILE A 461 -0.78 -11.79 7.90
C ILE A 461 -0.59 -12.44 6.54
N ARG A 462 -0.06 -13.64 6.51
CA ARG A 462 0.29 -14.36 5.28
C ARG A 462 -0.07 -15.84 5.40
N LEU A 463 -0.36 -16.48 4.27
CA LEU A 463 -0.47 -17.94 4.18
C LEU A 463 0.82 -18.65 4.62
N SER A 464 1.95 -17.98 4.45
CA SER A 464 3.28 -18.46 4.87
C SER A 464 3.65 -18.08 6.31
N SER A 465 2.72 -17.52 7.10
CA SER A 465 3.00 -17.17 8.49
C SER A 465 3.48 -18.37 9.28
N GLN A 466 4.49 -18.16 10.12
CA GLN A 466 5.09 -19.20 10.96
C GLN A 466 4.36 -19.34 12.31
N PHE A 467 3.33 -18.50 12.55
CA PHE A 467 2.60 -18.43 13.81
C PHE A 467 1.12 -18.68 13.59
N PRO A 468 0.43 -19.37 14.52
CA PRO A 468 -1.01 -19.62 14.41
C PRO A 468 -1.85 -18.36 14.64
N HIS A 469 -1.32 -17.36 15.33
CA HIS A 469 -1.94 -16.06 15.56
C HIS A 469 -0.93 -14.93 15.43
N VAL A 470 -1.43 -13.75 15.08
CA VAL A 470 -0.66 -12.52 14.99
C VAL A 470 -1.37 -11.41 15.76
N THR A 471 -0.62 -10.55 16.43
CA THR A 471 -1.15 -9.41 17.17
C THR A 471 -0.85 -8.11 16.44
N ILE A 472 -1.89 -7.27 16.28
CA ILE A 472 -1.80 -5.94 15.68
C ILE A 472 -2.12 -4.93 16.76
N ALA A 473 -1.09 -4.25 17.24
CA ALA A 473 -1.21 -3.20 18.24
C ALA A 473 -1.24 -1.82 17.58
N THR A 474 -2.24 -1.02 17.89
CA THR A 474 -2.40 0.35 17.40
C THR A 474 -2.33 1.32 18.57
N PHE A 475 -1.35 2.19 18.57
CA PHE A 475 -1.19 3.22 19.60
C PHE A 475 -1.90 4.51 19.16
N VAL A 476 -2.73 5.07 20.04
CA VAL A 476 -3.57 6.24 19.73
C VAL A 476 -3.47 7.24 20.87
N MET A 477 -3.02 8.46 20.55
CA MET A 477 -2.98 9.54 21.54
C MET A 477 -4.39 10.02 21.88
N GLN A 478 -4.77 9.97 23.16
CA GLN A 478 -6.09 10.37 23.65
C GLN A 478 -6.37 11.86 23.46
N GLY A 479 -7.60 12.21 23.08
CA GLY A 479 -8.01 13.59 22.84
C GLY A 479 -7.33 14.23 21.64
N SER A 480 -6.84 13.45 20.70
CA SER A 480 -6.10 13.93 19.53
C SER A 480 -6.80 13.62 18.20
N ILE A 481 -6.18 14.11 17.12
CA ILE A 481 -6.59 13.80 15.76
C ILE A 481 -6.50 12.30 15.44
N GLU A 482 -5.67 11.55 16.16
CA GLU A 482 -5.49 10.11 15.93
C GLU A 482 -6.72 9.30 16.35
N GLU A 483 -7.42 9.69 17.44
CA GLU A 483 -8.71 9.06 17.80
C GLU A 483 -9.70 9.19 16.66
N ARG A 484 -9.85 10.40 16.13
CA ARG A 484 -10.77 10.66 15.02
C ARG A 484 -10.34 9.91 13.75
N GLN A 485 -9.05 9.84 13.50
CA GLN A 485 -8.50 9.11 12.37
C GLN A 485 -8.75 7.61 12.51
N TYR A 486 -8.57 7.05 13.70
CA TYR A 486 -8.87 5.65 14.01
C TYR A 486 -10.36 5.33 13.77
N GLU A 487 -11.27 6.13 14.32
CA GLU A 487 -12.72 5.96 14.10
C GLU A 487 -13.07 5.95 12.60
N MET A 488 -12.55 6.91 11.84
CA MET A 488 -12.79 6.99 10.39
C MET A 488 -12.26 5.78 9.64
N LEU A 489 -11.11 5.24 10.04
CA LEU A 489 -10.53 4.05 9.42
C LEU A 489 -11.39 2.81 9.70
N GLN A 490 -11.91 2.66 10.92
CA GLN A 490 -12.82 1.55 11.28
C GLN A 490 -14.15 1.64 10.50
N GLN A 491 -14.75 2.82 10.39
CA GLN A 491 -15.95 3.02 9.58
C GLN A 491 -15.73 2.67 8.10
N LYS A 492 -14.59 3.05 7.53
CA LYS A 492 -14.26 2.70 6.14
C LYS A 492 -13.99 1.21 5.96
N ARG A 493 -13.43 0.55 6.96
CA ARG A 493 -13.19 -0.90 6.93
C ARG A 493 -14.52 -1.66 6.88
N SER A 494 -15.47 -1.33 7.75
CA SER A 494 -16.80 -1.97 7.76
C SER A 494 -17.59 -1.77 6.46
N ILE A 495 -17.43 -0.61 5.78
CA ILE A 495 -18.05 -0.36 4.47
C ILE A 495 -17.41 -1.19 3.37
N ASN A 496 -16.11 -1.45 3.44
CA ASN A 496 -15.40 -2.26 2.44
C ASN A 496 -15.65 -3.76 2.61
N GLU A 497 -15.97 -4.21 3.81
CA GLU A 497 -16.32 -5.60 4.14
C GLU A 497 -17.77 -5.94 3.77
N ALA A 498 -18.69 -4.96 3.85
CA ALA A 498 -20.08 -5.08 3.41
C ALA A 498 -20.22 -5.01 1.88
#